data_913b4dee0bc433fbf5a47e0b9246d39e
#
_entry.id   913b4dee0bc433fbf5a47e0b9246d39e
#
_cell.length_a   1.000
_cell.length_b   1.000
_cell.length_c   1.000
_cell.angle_alpha   90.00
_cell.angle_beta   90.00
_cell.angle_gamma   90.00
#
_symmetry.space_group_name_H-M   'P 1'
#
loop_
_entity.id
_entity.type
_entity.pdbx_description
1 polymer ?
#
loop_
_entity_poly.entity_id
_entity_poly.type
_entity_poly.pdbx_seq_one_letter_code
_entity_poly.pdbx_strand_id
1 'polypeptide(L)'
;FTPPELANRMLDTLAAAWAADHGGADIWADSTLRFLDPCAKSGVFLREITSRLIKGLAGEMPDLRQRVEHILTRQVYGIGITQLTSLLARRSLYCSKYANGQHSIVRSFVSDAGNIWFQRMEHMWEGQKCKFCGANRRDYDRGEGLETHAYAFIHTDTVKTRLGEIFGGDMQFDVIIGNPPYQLGQSGGDAVGSFAMPIYQKFVQAAKSLEPRYVIMVTPSRWFAGGRGLDEYRSEMLADRRLRCLVDYPDSRDVFPGVDIAGGISYFLWDSSWEGKCHVITMTSDVAGPSLSRYLDDYDILVRYNEAVSILERVLGSSGGSQFESLASQVSPIQPFSIRTKFRGAPSSDEMVNPVLIYQNGGSGYIERDQIPRNADWIDQWKVFLSRTSSDHGGQADKNGTRRVFSDRKSV
;
A
#
# COMPACT_ATOMS: atom_id res chain seq x y z
N PHE A 1 -10.52 9.55 2.95
CA PHE A 1 -11.48 8.49 3.30
C PHE A 1 -11.73 7.59 2.11
N THR A 2 -12.11 6.32 2.34
CA THR A 2 -12.44 5.38 1.27
C THR A 2 -13.84 5.70 0.73
N PRO A 3 -14.00 5.88 -0.60
CA PRO A 3 -15.32 6.02 -1.19
C PRO A 3 -16.15 4.74 -1.02
N PRO A 4 -17.47 4.85 -0.77
CA PRO A 4 -18.34 3.69 -0.66
C PRO A 4 -18.32 2.77 -1.89
N GLU A 5 -18.14 3.34 -3.07
CA GLU A 5 -18.08 2.64 -4.36
C GLU A 5 -16.89 1.67 -4.39
N LEU A 6 -15.70 2.14 -3.96
CA LEU A 6 -14.53 1.26 -3.85
C LEU A 6 -14.73 0.19 -2.79
N ALA A 7 -15.25 0.56 -1.61
CA ALA A 7 -15.52 -0.41 -0.56
C ALA A 7 -16.46 -1.52 -1.04
N ASN A 8 -17.52 -1.16 -1.76
CA ASN A 8 -18.46 -2.12 -2.32
C ASN A 8 -17.83 -3.02 -3.38
N ARG A 9 -16.98 -2.49 -4.29
CA ARG A 9 -16.23 -3.32 -5.26
C ARG A 9 -15.32 -4.34 -4.56
N MET A 10 -14.63 -3.92 -3.51
CA MET A 10 -13.80 -4.85 -2.71
C MET A 10 -14.65 -5.94 -2.05
N LEU A 11 -15.81 -5.59 -1.50
CA LEU A 11 -16.74 -6.55 -0.89
C LEU A 11 -17.39 -7.48 -1.94
N ASP A 12 -17.63 -6.99 -3.16
CA ASP A 12 -18.13 -7.83 -4.26
C ASP A 12 -17.06 -8.82 -4.72
N THR A 13 -15.79 -8.41 -4.78
CA THR A 13 -14.65 -9.30 -5.06
C THR A 13 -14.54 -10.41 -4.00
N LEU A 14 -14.68 -10.06 -2.72
CA LEU A 14 -14.69 -11.01 -1.62
C LEU A 14 -15.86 -12.00 -1.73
N ALA A 15 -17.08 -11.49 -1.97
CA ALA A 15 -18.27 -12.32 -2.09
C ALA A 15 -18.21 -13.27 -3.28
N ALA A 16 -17.67 -12.81 -4.42
CA ALA A 16 -17.46 -13.66 -5.59
C ALA A 16 -16.47 -14.79 -5.32
N ALA A 17 -15.37 -14.50 -4.60
CA ALA A 17 -14.39 -15.52 -4.22
C ALA A 17 -15.00 -16.56 -3.27
N TRP A 18 -15.74 -16.11 -2.26
CA TRP A 18 -16.44 -17.00 -1.33
C TRP A 18 -17.45 -17.91 -2.07
N ALA A 19 -18.31 -17.34 -2.90
CA ALA A 19 -19.31 -18.08 -3.65
C ALA A 19 -18.68 -19.15 -4.57
N ALA A 20 -17.55 -18.83 -5.20
CA ALA A 20 -16.82 -19.78 -6.04
C ALA A 20 -16.32 -21.00 -5.24
N ASP A 21 -15.89 -20.81 -3.99
CA ASP A 21 -15.37 -21.88 -3.14
C ASP A 21 -16.48 -22.66 -2.41
N HIS A 22 -17.67 -22.06 -2.24
CA HIS A 22 -18.76 -22.62 -1.42
C HIS A 22 -20.03 -22.91 -2.24
N GLY A 23 -19.87 -23.27 -3.49
CA GLY A 23 -21.00 -23.72 -4.34
C GLY A 23 -22.08 -22.66 -4.57
N GLY A 24 -21.71 -21.39 -4.60
CA GLY A 24 -22.63 -20.27 -4.79
C GLY A 24 -23.20 -19.68 -3.50
N ALA A 25 -22.73 -20.13 -2.33
CA ALA A 25 -23.22 -19.62 -1.04
C ALA A 25 -22.92 -18.12 -0.88
N ASP A 26 -23.82 -17.42 -0.22
CA ASP A 26 -23.67 -16.01 0.11
C ASP A 26 -22.87 -15.85 1.42
N ILE A 27 -21.68 -15.25 1.35
CA ILE A 27 -20.85 -14.94 2.52
C ILE A 27 -21.60 -14.11 3.58
N TRP A 28 -22.55 -13.28 3.15
CA TRP A 28 -23.34 -12.41 4.02
C TRP A 28 -24.45 -13.14 4.78
N ALA A 29 -24.72 -14.39 4.43
CA ALA A 29 -25.69 -15.26 5.11
C ALA A 29 -25.05 -16.14 6.19
N ASP A 30 -23.74 -16.03 6.44
CA ASP A 30 -23.05 -16.78 7.48
C ASP A 30 -22.94 -15.95 8.76
N SER A 31 -23.63 -16.40 9.82
CA SER A 31 -23.67 -15.72 11.11
C SER A 31 -22.43 -15.93 11.98
N THR A 32 -21.49 -16.78 11.54
CA THR A 32 -20.29 -17.15 12.32
C THR A 32 -19.06 -16.32 11.95
N LEU A 33 -19.02 -15.77 10.74
CA LEU A 33 -17.85 -15.05 10.21
C LEU A 33 -17.60 -13.73 10.94
N ARG A 34 -16.31 -13.45 11.17
CA ARG A 34 -15.83 -12.22 11.81
C ARG A 34 -15.01 -11.39 10.87
N PHE A 35 -15.34 -10.10 10.80
CA PHE A 35 -14.73 -9.11 9.93
C PHE A 35 -13.98 -8.08 10.77
N LEU A 36 -12.72 -7.78 10.38
CA LEU A 36 -11.89 -6.77 11.04
C LEU A 36 -11.45 -5.70 10.03
N ASP A 37 -11.70 -4.42 10.36
CA ASP A 37 -11.00 -3.28 9.77
C ASP A 37 -9.91 -2.81 10.76
N PRO A 38 -8.60 -3.14 10.53
CA PRO A 38 -7.53 -2.82 11.47
C PRO A 38 -7.07 -1.36 11.40
N CYS A 39 -7.67 -0.56 10.53
CA CYS A 39 -7.32 0.84 10.30
C CYS A 39 -8.56 1.71 10.02
N ALA A 40 -9.62 1.44 10.76
CA ALA A 40 -10.91 2.10 10.59
C ALA A 40 -10.78 3.63 10.73
N LYS A 41 -11.31 4.31 9.72
CA LYS A 41 -11.43 5.76 9.68
C LYS A 41 -12.88 6.17 9.98
N SER A 42 -13.67 6.48 8.97
CA SER A 42 -15.10 6.77 9.14
C SER A 42 -15.99 5.52 9.25
N GLY A 43 -15.41 4.32 9.22
CA GLY A 43 -16.13 3.05 9.30
C GLY A 43 -16.87 2.63 8.03
N VAL A 44 -16.43 3.10 6.86
CA VAL A 44 -17.09 2.78 5.57
C VAL A 44 -17.15 1.29 5.33
N PHE A 45 -16.04 0.55 5.43
CA PHE A 45 -16.04 -0.90 5.25
C PHE A 45 -17.01 -1.58 6.23
N LEU A 46 -16.91 -1.24 7.51
CA LEU A 46 -17.72 -1.84 8.56
C LEU A 46 -19.23 -1.56 8.35
N ARG A 47 -19.57 -0.36 7.88
CA ARG A 47 -20.96 0.01 7.54
C ARG A 47 -21.49 -0.81 6.36
N GLU A 48 -20.71 -0.92 5.27
CA GLU A 48 -21.14 -1.67 4.09
C GLU A 48 -21.25 -3.17 4.41
N ILE A 49 -20.31 -3.74 5.19
CA ILE A 49 -20.38 -5.11 5.70
C ILE A 49 -21.65 -5.29 6.53
N THR A 50 -21.91 -4.42 7.50
CA THR A 50 -23.11 -4.47 8.35
C THR A 50 -24.38 -4.44 7.50
N SER A 51 -24.46 -3.57 6.50
CA SER A 51 -25.60 -3.48 5.59
C SER A 51 -25.84 -4.77 4.81
N ARG A 52 -24.79 -5.44 4.36
CA ARG A 52 -24.86 -6.72 3.64
C ARG A 52 -25.25 -7.86 4.57
N LEU A 53 -24.67 -7.95 5.76
CA LEU A 53 -25.04 -8.95 6.79
C LEU A 53 -26.48 -8.81 7.24
N ILE A 54 -26.99 -7.58 7.41
CA ILE A 54 -28.40 -7.35 7.73
C ILE A 54 -29.34 -7.97 6.68
N LYS A 55 -28.97 -7.92 5.41
CA LYS A 55 -29.75 -8.52 4.32
C LYS A 55 -29.55 -10.04 4.27
N GLY A 56 -28.30 -10.50 4.29
CA GLY A 56 -27.96 -11.92 4.16
C GLY A 56 -28.50 -12.79 5.27
N LEU A 57 -28.45 -12.31 6.52
CA LEU A 57 -28.95 -13.04 7.69
C LEU A 57 -30.46 -12.95 7.91
N ALA A 58 -31.22 -12.31 7.00
CA ALA A 58 -32.66 -12.13 7.19
C ALA A 58 -33.44 -13.45 7.28
N GLY A 59 -32.97 -14.48 6.60
CA GLY A 59 -33.58 -15.82 6.67
C GLY A 59 -33.29 -16.55 7.98
N GLU A 60 -32.05 -16.48 8.47
CA GLU A 60 -31.62 -17.14 9.70
C GLU A 60 -32.13 -16.39 10.96
N MET A 61 -32.07 -15.07 10.92
CA MET A 61 -32.47 -14.18 12.02
C MET A 61 -33.54 -13.19 11.56
N PRO A 62 -34.82 -13.58 11.52
CA PRO A 62 -35.90 -12.73 11.01
C PRO A 62 -36.12 -11.43 11.82
N ASP A 63 -35.92 -11.47 13.15
CA ASP A 63 -36.03 -10.27 13.99
C ASP A 63 -34.85 -9.32 13.71
N LEU A 64 -35.15 -8.15 13.15
CA LEU A 64 -34.17 -7.15 12.77
C LEU A 64 -33.30 -6.69 13.94
N ARG A 65 -33.90 -6.53 15.12
CA ARG A 65 -33.19 -6.04 16.29
C ARG A 65 -32.18 -7.06 16.80
N GLN A 66 -32.59 -8.32 16.91
CA GLN A 66 -31.67 -9.42 17.27
C GLN A 66 -30.56 -9.58 16.25
N ARG A 67 -30.88 -9.49 14.96
CA ARG A 67 -29.92 -9.57 13.85
C ARG A 67 -28.89 -8.45 13.91
N VAL A 68 -29.31 -7.20 14.10
CA VAL A 68 -28.39 -6.04 14.23
C VAL A 68 -27.53 -6.18 15.48
N GLU A 69 -28.13 -6.59 16.62
CA GLU A 69 -27.40 -6.86 17.86
C GLU A 69 -26.31 -7.92 17.64
N HIS A 70 -26.65 -9.05 17.01
CA HIS A 70 -25.70 -10.12 16.70
C HIS A 70 -24.55 -9.63 15.80
N ILE A 71 -24.86 -8.97 14.69
CA ILE A 71 -23.87 -8.48 13.74
C ILE A 71 -22.88 -7.55 14.43
N LEU A 72 -23.36 -6.54 15.13
CA LEU A 72 -22.52 -5.50 15.71
C LEU A 72 -21.74 -5.96 16.95
N THR A 73 -22.20 -7.02 17.64
CA THR A 73 -21.49 -7.54 18.81
C THR A 73 -20.59 -8.73 18.53
N ARG A 74 -20.84 -9.48 17.43
CA ARG A 74 -20.16 -10.75 17.20
C ARG A 74 -19.43 -10.87 15.86
N GLN A 75 -19.77 -10.05 14.85
CA GLN A 75 -19.22 -10.20 13.51
C GLN A 75 -18.37 -9.02 13.05
N VAL A 76 -18.65 -7.79 13.48
CA VAL A 76 -18.03 -6.58 12.93
C VAL A 76 -17.14 -5.91 13.97
N TYR A 77 -15.84 -5.78 13.64
CA TYR A 77 -14.80 -5.26 14.52
C TYR A 77 -13.94 -4.23 13.80
N GLY A 78 -13.45 -3.24 14.53
CA GLY A 78 -12.56 -2.23 13.97
C GLY A 78 -11.58 -1.65 14.96
N ILE A 79 -10.40 -1.27 14.45
CA ILE A 79 -9.40 -0.52 15.20
C ILE A 79 -9.29 0.86 14.59
N GLY A 80 -9.70 1.89 15.33
CA GLY A 80 -9.58 3.27 14.90
C GLY A 80 -8.13 3.74 14.84
N ILE A 81 -7.80 4.57 13.86
CA ILE A 81 -6.46 5.14 13.73
C ILE A 81 -6.29 6.45 14.51
N THR A 82 -7.38 7.15 14.78
CA THR A 82 -7.44 8.36 15.61
C THR A 82 -8.70 8.34 16.47
N GLN A 83 -8.71 9.14 17.52
CA GLN A 83 -9.91 9.28 18.38
C GLN A 83 -11.11 9.79 17.58
N LEU A 84 -10.91 10.84 16.77
CA LEU A 84 -11.98 11.41 15.97
C LEU A 84 -12.57 10.39 14.99
N THR A 85 -11.72 9.67 14.27
CA THR A 85 -12.17 8.68 13.28
C THR A 85 -12.88 7.49 13.95
N SER A 86 -12.43 7.05 15.12
CA SER A 86 -13.13 6.00 15.87
C SER A 86 -14.53 6.43 16.32
N LEU A 87 -14.69 7.67 16.78
CA LEU A 87 -16.00 8.23 17.13
C LEU A 87 -16.93 8.35 15.91
N LEU A 88 -16.38 8.70 14.73
CA LEU A 88 -17.13 8.72 13.47
C LEU A 88 -17.59 7.30 13.07
N ALA A 89 -16.69 6.31 13.16
CA ALA A 89 -17.02 4.92 12.88
C ALA A 89 -18.12 4.39 13.84
N ARG A 90 -18.02 4.68 15.13
CA ARG A 90 -19.06 4.33 16.12
C ARG A 90 -20.40 4.98 15.77
N ARG A 91 -20.43 6.25 15.40
CA ARG A 91 -21.67 6.90 14.96
C ARG A 91 -22.26 6.28 13.70
N SER A 92 -21.41 5.85 12.78
CA SER A 92 -21.84 5.20 11.54
C SER A 92 -22.47 3.82 11.80
N LEU A 93 -21.98 3.08 12.81
CA LEU A 93 -22.45 1.72 13.12
C LEU A 93 -23.49 1.68 14.23
N TYR A 94 -23.26 2.42 15.32
CA TYR A 94 -24.09 2.35 16.52
C TYR A 94 -25.13 3.46 16.64
N CYS A 95 -25.17 4.40 15.67
CA CYS A 95 -25.93 5.66 15.73
C CYS A 95 -25.53 6.56 16.93
N SER A 96 -24.47 6.21 17.63
CA SER A 96 -23.95 6.89 18.81
C SER A 96 -22.43 6.85 18.84
N LYS A 97 -21.78 7.87 19.42
CA LYS A 97 -20.33 7.86 19.69
C LYS A 97 -19.95 6.89 20.82
N TYR A 98 -20.92 6.51 21.66
CA TYR A 98 -20.75 5.56 22.75
C TYR A 98 -21.60 4.33 22.47
N ALA A 99 -20.97 3.16 22.36
CA ALA A 99 -21.66 1.92 22.01
C ALA A 99 -22.68 1.49 23.09
N ASN A 100 -22.41 1.79 24.35
CA ASN A 100 -23.31 1.53 25.50
C ASN A 100 -24.21 2.73 25.85
N GLY A 101 -24.19 3.79 25.04
CA GLY A 101 -24.97 5.01 25.30
C GLY A 101 -26.49 4.81 25.09
N GLN A 102 -27.31 5.66 25.72
CA GLN A 102 -28.78 5.59 25.62
C GLN A 102 -29.31 5.70 24.18
N HIS A 103 -28.57 6.31 23.26
CA HIS A 103 -28.93 6.46 21.85
C HIS A 103 -28.32 5.40 20.95
N SER A 104 -27.55 4.44 21.50
CA SER A 104 -27.03 3.32 20.73
C SER A 104 -28.12 2.37 20.30
N ILE A 105 -28.01 1.87 19.07
CA ILE A 105 -28.90 0.80 18.57
C ILE A 105 -28.57 -0.56 19.18
N VAL A 106 -27.37 -0.72 19.75
CA VAL A 106 -26.90 -1.93 20.45
C VAL A 106 -27.11 -1.72 21.97
N ARG A 107 -27.62 -2.71 22.67
CA ARG A 107 -27.94 -2.61 24.09
C ARG A 107 -27.05 -3.42 25.02
N SER A 108 -26.35 -4.42 24.47
CA SER A 108 -25.54 -5.37 25.24
C SER A 108 -24.10 -4.94 25.46
N PHE A 109 -23.62 -3.88 24.82
CA PHE A 109 -22.26 -3.43 25.06
C PHE A 109 -22.08 -2.86 26.48
N VAL A 110 -21.02 -3.34 27.14
CA VAL A 110 -20.60 -2.84 28.46
C VAL A 110 -19.70 -1.62 28.31
N SER A 111 -18.77 -1.68 27.31
CA SER A 111 -17.84 -0.59 27.06
C SER A 111 -18.41 0.48 26.13
N ASP A 112 -17.93 1.70 26.25
CA ASP A 112 -18.30 2.81 25.38
C ASP A 112 -17.74 2.68 23.95
N ALA A 113 -16.71 1.86 23.78
CA ALA A 113 -16.11 1.56 22.49
C ALA A 113 -16.88 0.52 21.68
N GLY A 114 -17.54 -0.42 22.35
CA GLY A 114 -18.04 -1.63 21.69
C GLY A 114 -16.91 -2.36 20.98
N ASN A 115 -17.17 -2.80 19.76
CA ASN A 115 -16.18 -3.44 18.90
C ASN A 115 -15.37 -2.46 18.01
N ILE A 116 -15.53 -1.16 18.20
CA ILE A 116 -14.72 -0.14 17.50
C ILE A 116 -13.73 0.46 18.49
N TRP A 117 -12.62 -0.22 18.62
CA TRP A 117 -11.61 0.12 19.61
C TRP A 117 -10.70 1.26 19.14
N PHE A 118 -10.30 2.10 20.06
CA PHE A 118 -9.23 3.08 19.88
C PHE A 118 -8.56 3.38 21.22
N GLN A 119 -7.26 3.38 21.20
CA GLN A 119 -6.43 3.95 22.28
C GLN A 119 -5.24 4.66 21.62
N ARG A 120 -4.90 5.84 22.15
CA ARG A 120 -3.69 6.51 21.74
C ARG A 120 -2.47 5.65 22.09
N MET A 121 -1.65 5.38 21.09
CA MET A 121 -0.44 4.58 21.23
C MET A 121 0.79 5.47 21.15
N GLU A 122 1.85 5.10 21.88
CA GLU A 122 3.14 5.74 21.79
C GLU A 122 4.11 4.89 20.98
N HIS A 123 5.10 5.55 20.35
CA HIS A 123 6.18 4.85 19.67
C HIS A 123 7.13 4.21 20.70
N MET A 124 7.58 3.01 20.42
CA MET A 124 8.67 2.38 21.18
C MET A 124 10.00 2.73 20.50
N TRP A 125 10.80 3.56 21.18
CA TRP A 125 12.02 4.10 20.63
C TRP A 125 13.23 3.20 20.88
N GLU A 126 13.93 2.83 19.81
CA GLU A 126 15.27 2.25 19.83
C GLU A 126 16.24 3.28 19.24
N GLY A 127 16.90 4.03 20.11
CA GLY A 127 17.70 5.20 19.72
C GLY A 127 16.84 6.28 19.07
N GLN A 128 17.10 6.60 17.81
CA GLN A 128 16.40 7.65 17.06
C GLN A 128 15.24 7.14 16.21
N LYS A 129 14.96 5.84 16.21
CA LYS A 129 13.91 5.24 15.40
C LYS A 129 12.93 4.43 16.22
N CYS A 130 11.69 4.40 15.78
CA CYS A 130 10.69 3.49 16.35
C CYS A 130 11.01 2.06 15.94
N LYS A 131 11.03 1.13 16.90
CA LYS A 131 11.20 -0.33 16.70
C LYS A 131 10.24 -0.89 15.64
N PHE A 132 8.98 -0.47 15.66
CA PHE A 132 7.94 -1.06 14.82
C PHE A 132 7.81 -0.41 13.45
N CYS A 133 7.64 0.91 13.40
CA CYS A 133 7.35 1.61 12.15
C CYS A 133 8.56 2.31 11.52
N GLY A 134 9.69 2.44 12.24
CA GLY A 134 10.88 3.14 11.76
C GLY A 134 10.76 4.67 11.76
N ALA A 135 9.69 5.23 12.35
CA ALA A 135 9.52 6.68 12.50
C ALA A 135 10.72 7.31 13.24
N ASN A 136 11.13 8.50 12.82
CA ASN A 136 12.21 9.22 13.48
C ASN A 136 11.68 9.88 14.76
N ARG A 137 12.38 9.69 15.88
CA ARG A 137 12.00 10.24 17.17
C ARG A 137 11.84 11.76 17.14
N ARG A 138 12.75 12.46 16.47
CA ARG A 138 12.71 13.92 16.34
C ARG A 138 11.39 14.44 15.75
N ASP A 139 10.79 13.68 14.84
CA ASP A 139 9.61 14.11 14.08
C ASP A 139 8.30 13.60 14.70
N TYR A 140 8.36 12.49 15.45
CA TYR A 140 7.19 11.76 15.93
C TYR A 140 7.09 11.60 17.46
N ASP A 141 8.07 12.04 18.23
CA ASP A 141 7.95 12.18 19.70
C ASP A 141 7.14 13.44 20.01
N ARG A 142 5.83 13.27 20.03
CA ARG A 142 4.88 14.38 20.10
C ARG A 142 4.17 14.39 21.45
N GLY A 143 3.93 15.61 21.96
CA GLY A 143 3.21 15.81 23.20
C GLY A 143 1.82 15.19 23.21
N GLU A 144 1.23 15.04 24.39
CA GLU A 144 -0.02 14.34 24.64
C GLU A 144 -1.21 14.85 23.81
N GLY A 145 -1.24 16.12 23.43
CA GLY A 145 -2.30 16.74 22.64
C GLY A 145 -2.25 16.45 21.13
N LEU A 146 -1.17 15.82 20.64
CA LEU A 146 -0.98 15.56 19.22
C LEU A 146 -1.07 14.05 18.91
N GLU A 147 -1.48 13.74 17.69
CA GLU A 147 -1.47 12.35 17.22
C GLU A 147 -0.05 11.84 17.05
N THR A 148 0.22 10.64 17.56
CA THR A 148 1.54 10.01 17.50
C THR A 148 1.79 9.31 16.16
N HIS A 149 0.74 8.97 15.42
CA HIS A 149 0.80 8.08 14.26
C HIS A 149 1.40 6.69 14.58
N ALA A 150 1.35 6.29 15.86
CA ALA A 150 1.58 4.92 16.27
C ALA A 150 0.25 4.16 16.25
N TYR A 151 0.19 3.09 15.50
CA TYR A 151 -1.04 2.34 15.25
C TYR A 151 -1.02 1.01 16.00
N ALA A 152 -2.02 0.74 16.82
CA ALA A 152 -2.07 -0.44 17.69
C ALA A 152 -1.86 -1.77 16.96
N PHE A 153 -2.35 -1.87 15.72
CA PHE A 153 -2.27 -3.08 14.91
C PHE A 153 -0.85 -3.47 14.50
N ILE A 154 0.06 -2.47 14.39
CA ILE A 154 1.45 -2.70 13.94
C ILE A 154 2.50 -2.31 14.98
N HIS A 155 2.11 -1.72 16.12
CA HIS A 155 3.02 -1.39 17.22
C HIS A 155 2.94 -2.43 18.32
N THR A 156 3.23 -3.66 17.98
CA THR A 156 3.23 -4.83 18.87
C THR A 156 4.20 -5.89 18.34
N ASP A 157 4.79 -6.67 19.23
CA ASP A 157 5.60 -7.81 18.84
C ASP A 157 4.74 -8.98 18.35
N THR A 158 3.50 -9.10 18.81
CA THR A 158 2.56 -10.16 18.40
C THR A 158 1.16 -9.62 18.20
N VAL A 159 0.72 -9.56 16.95
CA VAL A 159 -0.59 -9.00 16.58
C VAL A 159 -1.73 -9.81 17.21
N LYS A 160 -1.62 -11.15 17.22
CA LYS A 160 -2.63 -12.04 17.82
C LYS A 160 -2.86 -11.72 19.30
N THR A 161 -1.79 -11.56 20.08
CA THR A 161 -1.87 -11.19 21.50
C THR A 161 -2.55 -9.81 21.65
N ARG A 162 -2.15 -8.84 20.83
CA ARG A 162 -2.75 -7.51 20.85
C ARG A 162 -4.25 -7.53 20.58
N LEU A 163 -4.72 -8.33 19.63
CA LEU A 163 -6.14 -8.46 19.34
C LEU A 163 -6.90 -9.13 20.51
N GLY A 164 -6.28 -10.11 21.18
CA GLY A 164 -6.82 -10.70 22.39
C GLY A 164 -6.97 -9.70 23.54
N GLU A 165 -6.00 -8.78 23.70
CA GLU A 165 -6.07 -7.67 24.69
C GLU A 165 -7.17 -6.68 24.34
N ILE A 166 -7.37 -6.37 23.05
CA ILE A 166 -8.34 -5.38 22.57
C ILE A 166 -9.77 -5.92 22.65
N PHE A 167 -10.02 -7.13 22.15
CA PHE A 167 -11.36 -7.69 21.95
C PHE A 167 -11.70 -8.83 22.91
N GLY A 168 -10.73 -9.28 23.68
CA GLY A 168 -10.87 -10.36 24.64
C GLY A 168 -10.67 -11.75 24.05
N GLY A 169 -10.03 -12.64 24.81
CA GLY A 169 -9.87 -14.05 24.47
C GLY A 169 -8.96 -14.34 23.26
N ASP A 170 -9.10 -15.54 22.71
CA ASP A 170 -8.40 -15.97 21.49
C ASP A 170 -9.25 -15.58 20.26
N MET A 171 -9.17 -14.30 19.90
CA MET A 171 -9.92 -13.75 18.77
C MET A 171 -9.29 -14.15 17.44
N GLN A 172 -10.09 -14.82 16.61
CA GLN A 172 -9.76 -15.08 15.21
C GLN A 172 -10.73 -14.33 14.30
N PHE A 173 -10.22 -13.84 13.18
CA PHE A 173 -10.97 -13.15 12.17
C PHE A 173 -10.90 -13.91 10.86
N ASP A 174 -12.04 -14.04 10.19
CA ASP A 174 -12.13 -14.74 8.91
C ASP A 174 -11.75 -13.82 7.76
N VAL A 175 -12.11 -12.53 7.90
CA VAL A 175 -11.85 -11.50 6.90
C VAL A 175 -11.21 -10.28 7.53
N ILE A 176 -10.06 -9.86 7.00
CA ILE A 176 -9.42 -8.60 7.35
C ILE A 176 -9.46 -7.68 6.13
N ILE A 177 -10.14 -6.55 6.27
CA ILE A 177 -10.37 -5.59 5.18
C ILE A 177 -9.99 -4.18 5.62
N GLY A 178 -9.34 -3.40 4.74
CA GLY A 178 -9.01 -2.04 5.13
C GLY A 178 -8.33 -1.19 4.06
N ASN A 179 -8.21 0.08 4.41
CA ASN A 179 -7.40 1.07 3.69
C ASN A 179 -6.36 1.62 4.67
N PRO A 180 -5.18 0.96 4.80
CA PRO A 180 -4.17 1.35 5.78
C PRO A 180 -3.59 2.73 5.49
N PRO A 181 -2.98 3.39 6.48
CA PRO A 181 -2.16 4.57 6.24
C PRO A 181 -1.04 4.25 5.26
N TYR A 182 -0.90 5.07 4.20
CA TYR A 182 0.06 4.76 3.12
C TYR A 182 1.50 5.06 3.49
N GLN A 183 1.70 6.10 4.28
CA GLN A 183 3.01 6.57 4.70
C GLN A 183 2.92 7.21 6.08
N LEU A 184 4.03 7.28 6.77
CA LEU A 184 4.13 8.11 7.97
C LEU A 184 3.84 9.55 7.58
N GLY A 185 2.95 10.24 8.34
CA GLY A 185 2.55 11.62 8.06
C GLY A 185 3.77 12.54 8.05
N GLN A 186 3.81 13.48 7.12
CA GLN A 186 4.76 14.59 7.21
C GLN A 186 4.27 15.56 8.28
N SER A 187 5.10 15.88 9.26
CA SER A 187 4.86 17.03 10.13
C SER A 187 4.96 18.29 9.27
N GLY A 188 3.90 19.11 9.25
CA GLY A 188 3.86 20.35 8.50
C GLY A 188 5.05 21.23 8.87
N GLY A 189 5.73 21.76 7.86
CA GLY A 189 6.85 22.66 7.96
C GLY A 189 7.93 22.28 6.94
N ASP A 190 8.48 23.22 6.25
CA ASP A 190 9.43 23.24 5.15
C ASP A 190 10.64 22.25 5.20
N ALA A 191 10.44 21.02 5.61
CA ALA A 191 11.43 19.95 5.52
C ALA A 191 11.53 19.45 4.07
N VAL A 192 12.09 20.27 3.21
CA VAL A 192 12.62 19.87 1.91
C VAL A 192 13.62 18.74 2.16
N GLY A 193 13.20 17.47 1.93
CA GLY A 193 14.12 16.33 1.91
C GLY A 193 13.80 15.11 2.77
N SER A 194 12.82 15.13 3.67
CA SER A 194 12.39 13.91 4.37
C SER A 194 11.42 13.14 3.50
N PHE A 195 11.90 12.12 2.80
CA PHE A 195 11.04 11.21 2.04
C PHE A 195 10.15 10.43 3.00
N ALA A 196 8.84 10.63 2.89
CA ALA A 196 7.87 9.86 3.65
C ALA A 196 8.05 8.35 3.41
N MET A 197 8.25 7.59 4.48
CA MET A 197 8.43 6.14 4.41
C MET A 197 7.07 5.45 4.29
N PRO A 198 6.93 4.47 3.38
CA PRO A 198 5.75 3.63 3.33
C PRO A 198 5.52 2.91 4.66
N ILE A 199 4.26 2.72 5.05
CA ILE A 199 3.90 1.98 6.26
C ILE A 199 2.83 0.91 5.99
N TYR A 200 2.10 1.01 4.89
CA TYR A 200 0.99 0.11 4.56
C TYR A 200 1.40 -1.36 4.46
N GLN A 201 2.63 -1.65 4.00
CA GLN A 201 3.15 -3.03 3.93
C GLN A 201 3.16 -3.71 5.30
N LYS A 202 3.40 -2.96 6.38
CA LYS A 202 3.37 -3.50 7.74
C LYS A 202 1.95 -3.94 8.16
N PHE A 203 0.92 -3.20 7.72
CA PHE A 203 -0.47 -3.60 7.94
C PHE A 203 -0.82 -4.86 7.16
N VAL A 204 -0.37 -4.98 5.91
CA VAL A 204 -0.60 -6.18 5.10
C VAL A 204 0.09 -7.40 5.72
N GLN A 205 1.36 -7.27 6.10
CA GLN A 205 2.13 -8.35 6.74
C GLN A 205 1.50 -8.76 8.08
N ALA A 206 1.11 -7.78 8.91
CA ALA A 206 0.43 -8.05 10.18
C ALA A 206 -0.93 -8.75 9.97
N ALA A 207 -1.70 -8.35 8.95
CA ALA A 207 -2.96 -9.02 8.64
C ALA A 207 -2.75 -10.47 8.17
N LYS A 208 -1.78 -10.71 7.27
CA LYS A 208 -1.44 -12.06 6.78
C LYS A 208 -0.91 -12.96 7.91
N SER A 209 -0.17 -12.41 8.89
CA SER A 209 0.36 -13.18 10.03
C SER A 209 -0.71 -13.68 11.00
N LEU A 210 -1.93 -13.17 10.93
CA LEU A 210 -3.08 -13.68 11.68
C LEU A 210 -3.74 -14.90 11.02
N GLU A 211 -3.29 -15.26 9.81
CA GLU A 211 -3.80 -16.38 9.02
C GLU A 211 -5.33 -16.39 8.86
N PRO A 212 -5.96 -15.23 8.54
CA PRO A 212 -7.38 -15.20 8.27
C PRO A 212 -7.70 -15.97 7.00
N ARG A 213 -8.97 -16.28 6.76
CA ARG A 213 -9.36 -16.83 5.45
C ARG A 213 -9.08 -15.83 4.33
N TYR A 214 -9.42 -14.55 4.51
CA TYR A 214 -9.22 -13.52 3.52
C TYR A 214 -8.56 -12.26 4.08
N VAL A 215 -7.60 -11.69 3.30
CA VAL A 215 -7.13 -10.32 3.47
C VAL A 215 -7.46 -9.53 2.20
N ILE A 216 -8.18 -8.43 2.34
CA ILE A 216 -8.46 -7.54 1.22
C ILE A 216 -8.12 -6.10 1.61
N MET A 217 -7.11 -5.53 0.95
CA MET A 217 -6.63 -4.19 1.29
C MET A 217 -6.37 -3.36 0.05
N VAL A 218 -6.66 -2.06 0.14
CA VAL A 218 -6.28 -1.08 -0.88
C VAL A 218 -4.99 -0.39 -0.48
N THR A 219 -4.02 -0.37 -1.37
CA THR A 219 -2.67 0.15 -1.15
C THR A 219 -2.16 0.92 -2.36
N PRO A 220 -1.19 1.84 -2.20
CA PRO A 220 -0.49 2.42 -3.34
C PRO A 220 0.16 1.33 -4.19
N SER A 221 0.01 1.41 -5.53
CA SER A 221 0.61 0.44 -6.48
C SER A 221 2.13 0.60 -6.63
N ARG A 222 2.74 1.51 -5.89
CA ARG A 222 4.17 1.77 -5.93
C ARG A 222 5.03 0.53 -5.67
N TRP A 223 4.54 -0.42 -4.88
CA TRP A 223 5.26 -1.66 -4.60
C TRP A 223 5.49 -2.52 -5.86
N PHE A 224 4.73 -2.33 -6.94
CA PHE A 224 4.89 -3.07 -8.19
C PHE A 224 6.32 -2.97 -8.76
N ALA A 225 6.92 -1.78 -8.64
CA ALA A 225 8.28 -1.53 -9.11
C ALA A 225 9.32 -1.54 -7.99
N GLY A 226 8.90 -1.61 -6.72
CA GLY A 226 9.77 -1.58 -5.54
C GLY A 226 10.38 -0.20 -5.27
N GLY A 227 11.52 -0.21 -4.57
CA GLY A 227 12.22 0.99 -4.12
C GLY A 227 11.64 1.57 -2.82
N ARG A 228 12.36 2.49 -2.20
CA ARG A 228 12.03 3.11 -0.89
C ARG A 228 11.75 2.11 0.23
N GLY A 229 12.47 0.98 0.26
CA GLY A 229 12.30 -0.06 1.27
C GLY A 229 11.12 -1.00 1.00
N LEU A 230 10.59 -1.05 -0.21
CA LEU A 230 9.51 -1.94 -0.62
C LEU A 230 10.00 -3.15 -1.44
N ASP A 231 11.31 -3.31 -1.64
CA ASP A 231 11.84 -4.37 -2.52
C ASP A 231 11.56 -5.77 -1.96
N GLU A 232 11.76 -5.97 -0.67
CA GLU A 232 11.44 -7.22 0.03
C GLU A 232 9.92 -7.50 -0.02
N TYR A 233 9.11 -6.51 0.37
CA TYR A 233 7.66 -6.60 0.29
C TYR A 233 7.16 -6.92 -1.12
N ARG A 234 7.76 -6.30 -2.15
CA ARG A 234 7.44 -6.63 -3.55
C ARG A 234 7.72 -8.10 -3.84
N SER A 235 8.92 -8.56 -3.51
CA SER A 235 9.31 -9.95 -3.75
C SER A 235 8.39 -10.95 -3.06
N GLU A 236 8.02 -10.67 -1.80
CA GLU A 236 7.04 -11.46 -1.05
C GLU A 236 5.67 -11.48 -1.74
N MET A 237 5.17 -10.31 -2.14
CA MET A 237 3.84 -10.20 -2.76
C MET A 237 3.78 -10.85 -4.15
N LEU A 238 4.85 -10.73 -4.96
CA LEU A 238 4.90 -11.35 -6.28
C LEU A 238 4.98 -12.89 -6.20
N ALA A 239 5.70 -13.41 -5.22
CA ALA A 239 5.87 -14.85 -5.04
C ALA A 239 4.69 -15.54 -4.30
N ASP A 240 3.81 -14.78 -3.64
CA ASP A 240 2.73 -15.35 -2.82
C ASP A 240 1.59 -15.89 -3.68
N ARG A 241 1.51 -17.21 -3.80
CA ARG A 241 0.49 -17.93 -4.59
C ARG A 241 -0.93 -17.80 -4.02
N ARG A 242 -1.07 -17.29 -2.80
CA ARG A 242 -2.36 -17.00 -2.15
C ARG A 242 -2.95 -15.66 -2.58
N LEU A 243 -2.23 -14.88 -3.39
CA LEU A 243 -2.78 -13.67 -4.00
C LEU A 243 -3.74 -14.05 -5.13
N ARG A 244 -5.04 -14.06 -4.83
CA ARG A 244 -6.09 -14.56 -5.71
C ARG A 244 -6.55 -13.56 -6.76
N CYS A 245 -6.62 -12.28 -6.35
CA CYS A 245 -7.07 -11.19 -7.24
C CYS A 245 -6.26 -9.92 -6.96
N LEU A 246 -5.93 -9.19 -8.01
CA LEU A 246 -5.28 -7.87 -7.96
C LEU A 246 -5.99 -6.93 -8.93
N VAL A 247 -6.59 -5.87 -8.41
CA VAL A 247 -7.26 -4.83 -9.21
C VAL A 247 -6.46 -3.53 -9.08
N ASP A 248 -5.94 -3.06 -10.20
CA ASP A 248 -5.05 -1.89 -10.27
C ASP A 248 -5.72 -0.71 -10.95
N TYR A 249 -5.55 0.47 -10.34
CA TYR A 249 -5.98 1.77 -10.85
C TYR A 249 -4.73 2.63 -11.08
N PRO A 250 -4.21 2.70 -12.32
CA PRO A 250 -3.02 3.49 -12.64
C PRO A 250 -3.17 4.98 -12.31
N ASP A 251 -4.37 5.52 -12.43
CA ASP A 251 -4.72 6.85 -11.96
C ASP A 251 -5.52 6.76 -10.65
N SER A 252 -4.92 7.22 -9.56
CA SER A 252 -5.58 7.21 -8.25
C SER A 252 -6.83 8.10 -8.18
N ARG A 253 -6.96 9.08 -9.08
CA ARG A 253 -8.09 10.01 -9.15
C ARG A 253 -9.37 9.33 -9.61
N ASP A 254 -9.27 8.21 -10.31
CA ASP A 254 -10.42 7.37 -10.69
C ASP A 254 -11.14 6.80 -9.46
N VAL A 255 -10.44 6.73 -8.32
CA VAL A 255 -10.96 6.17 -7.06
C VAL A 255 -11.02 7.21 -5.95
N PHE A 256 -10.00 8.06 -5.84
CA PHE A 256 -9.91 9.12 -4.84
C PHE A 256 -9.91 10.49 -5.50
N PRO A 257 -11.09 11.06 -5.80
CA PRO A 257 -11.17 12.37 -6.46
C PRO A 257 -10.35 13.44 -5.73
N GLY A 258 -9.49 14.13 -6.47
CA GLY A 258 -8.65 15.19 -5.93
C GLY A 258 -7.39 14.70 -5.17
N VAL A 259 -7.11 13.40 -5.13
CA VAL A 259 -5.90 12.86 -4.52
C VAL A 259 -5.02 12.21 -5.59
N ASP A 260 -3.85 12.80 -5.83
CA ASP A 260 -2.85 12.25 -6.76
C ASP A 260 -1.84 11.40 -5.97
N ILE A 261 -1.81 10.10 -6.26
CA ILE A 261 -0.88 9.15 -5.66
C ILE A 261 0.03 8.60 -6.75
N ALA A 262 1.28 8.98 -6.67
CA ALA A 262 2.30 8.55 -7.64
C ALA A 262 2.33 7.02 -7.80
N GLY A 263 2.12 6.58 -9.04
CA GLY A 263 2.04 5.16 -9.40
C GLY A 263 0.64 4.55 -9.26
N GLY A 264 -0.37 5.32 -8.84
CA GLY A 264 -1.74 4.85 -8.69
C GLY A 264 -1.97 4.03 -7.41
N ILE A 265 -3.10 3.36 -7.36
CA ILE A 265 -3.51 2.50 -6.25
C ILE A 265 -3.97 1.14 -6.77
N SER A 266 -3.91 0.15 -5.91
CA SER A 266 -4.48 -1.18 -6.18
C SER A 266 -5.15 -1.74 -4.93
N TYR A 267 -6.15 -2.59 -5.11
CA TYR A 267 -6.56 -3.49 -4.05
C TYR A 267 -6.33 -4.94 -4.47
N PHE A 268 -6.12 -5.77 -3.49
CA PHE A 268 -5.91 -7.20 -3.70
C PHE A 268 -6.77 -8.02 -2.77
N LEU A 269 -7.10 -9.24 -3.19
CA LEU A 269 -7.66 -10.30 -2.36
C LEU A 269 -6.61 -11.39 -2.19
N TRP A 270 -6.15 -11.57 -0.97
CA TRP A 270 -5.35 -12.68 -0.52
C TRP A 270 -6.25 -13.70 0.16
N ASP A 271 -6.07 -14.98 -0.14
CA ASP A 271 -6.90 -16.08 0.32
C ASP A 271 -6.00 -17.21 0.82
N SER A 272 -6.04 -17.51 2.11
CA SER A 272 -5.16 -18.50 2.74
C SER A 272 -5.26 -19.90 2.15
N SER A 273 -6.39 -20.25 1.54
CA SER A 273 -6.64 -21.57 0.91
C SER A 273 -6.40 -21.58 -0.60
N TRP A 274 -6.07 -20.42 -1.17
CA TRP A 274 -5.79 -20.33 -2.60
C TRP A 274 -4.33 -20.71 -2.87
N GLU A 275 -4.10 -21.51 -3.89
CA GLU A 275 -2.78 -21.80 -4.42
C GLU A 275 -2.87 -21.81 -5.94
N GLY A 276 -2.59 -20.67 -6.57
CA GLY A 276 -2.76 -20.57 -8.00
C GLY A 276 -2.38 -19.24 -8.62
N LYS A 277 -2.85 -19.03 -9.84
CA LYS A 277 -2.63 -17.79 -10.58
C LYS A 277 -3.46 -16.67 -10.00
N CYS A 278 -2.88 -15.48 -9.92
CA CYS A 278 -3.57 -14.27 -9.56
C CYS A 278 -4.40 -13.75 -10.74
N HIS A 279 -5.66 -13.41 -10.50
CA HIS A 279 -6.51 -12.75 -11.49
C HIS A 279 -6.23 -11.23 -11.45
N VAL A 280 -5.56 -10.73 -12.50
CA VAL A 280 -5.13 -9.33 -12.57
C VAL A 280 -6.07 -8.54 -13.48
N ILE A 281 -6.55 -7.41 -12.98
CA ILE A 281 -7.43 -6.49 -13.70
C ILE A 281 -6.85 -5.08 -13.60
N THR A 282 -6.69 -4.40 -14.73
CA THR A 282 -6.33 -2.97 -14.75
C THR A 282 -7.57 -2.16 -15.07
N MET A 283 -7.88 -1.18 -14.22
CA MET A 283 -9.03 -0.29 -14.37
C MET A 283 -8.58 1.05 -14.97
N THR A 284 -9.37 1.61 -15.86
CA THR A 284 -9.16 2.95 -16.41
C THR A 284 -10.51 3.65 -16.46
N SER A 285 -10.65 4.76 -15.75
CA SER A 285 -11.90 5.55 -15.70
C SER A 285 -13.14 4.68 -15.48
N ASP A 286 -13.10 3.82 -14.47
CA ASP A 286 -14.15 2.85 -14.08
C ASP A 286 -14.44 1.72 -15.10
N VAL A 287 -13.67 1.63 -16.18
CA VAL A 287 -13.78 0.54 -17.16
C VAL A 287 -12.70 -0.50 -16.87
N ALA A 288 -13.11 -1.77 -16.74
CA ALA A 288 -12.19 -2.88 -16.62
C ALA A 288 -11.51 -3.14 -17.98
N GLY A 289 -10.19 -3.13 -17.98
CA GLY A 289 -9.39 -3.61 -19.10
C GLY A 289 -9.43 -5.14 -19.20
N PRO A 290 -8.72 -5.72 -20.17
CA PRO A 290 -8.58 -7.17 -20.29
C PRO A 290 -8.03 -7.78 -19.01
N SER A 291 -8.70 -8.81 -18.48
CA SER A 291 -8.22 -9.54 -17.31
C SER A 291 -7.36 -10.73 -17.72
N LEU A 292 -6.38 -11.06 -16.88
CA LEU A 292 -5.47 -12.18 -17.11
C LEU A 292 -5.16 -12.89 -15.79
N SER A 293 -5.30 -14.22 -15.79
CA SER A 293 -4.86 -15.05 -14.67
C SER A 293 -3.42 -15.52 -14.90
N ARG A 294 -2.47 -15.05 -14.08
CA ARG A 294 -1.04 -15.32 -14.24
C ARG A 294 -0.31 -15.39 -12.92
N TYR A 295 0.87 -15.95 -12.92
CA TYR A 295 1.81 -15.78 -11.82
C TYR A 295 2.42 -14.38 -11.90
N LEU A 296 2.66 -13.78 -10.75
CA LEU A 296 3.13 -12.39 -10.69
C LEU A 296 4.66 -12.28 -10.69
N ASP A 297 5.37 -13.36 -10.40
CA ASP A 297 6.82 -13.47 -10.34
C ASP A 297 7.49 -13.98 -11.62
N ASP A 298 6.75 -14.02 -12.73
CA ASP A 298 7.32 -14.33 -14.05
C ASP A 298 8.37 -13.29 -14.49
N TYR A 299 8.35 -12.09 -13.88
CA TYR A 299 9.29 -11.00 -14.11
C TYR A 299 9.70 -10.34 -12.77
N ASP A 300 10.88 -9.71 -12.73
CA ASP A 300 11.41 -9.02 -11.54
C ASP A 300 10.52 -7.90 -10.99
N ILE A 301 9.66 -7.36 -11.85
CA ILE A 301 8.65 -6.34 -11.52
C ILE A 301 7.27 -6.78 -12.01
N LEU A 302 6.22 -6.28 -11.40
CA LEU A 302 4.88 -6.54 -11.89
C LEU A 302 4.67 -5.83 -13.25
N VAL A 303 4.43 -6.62 -14.29
CA VAL A 303 3.96 -6.09 -15.58
C VAL A 303 2.54 -5.61 -15.41
N ARG A 304 2.34 -4.30 -15.42
CA ARG A 304 1.08 -3.67 -15.01
C ARG A 304 -0.07 -3.95 -15.97
N TYR A 305 0.19 -3.81 -17.27
CA TYR A 305 -0.81 -3.97 -18.31
C TYR A 305 -0.77 -5.39 -18.85
N ASN A 306 -1.91 -6.08 -18.81
CA ASN A 306 -1.99 -7.47 -19.23
C ASN A 306 -1.65 -7.67 -20.72
N GLU A 307 -1.94 -6.68 -21.57
CA GLU A 307 -1.57 -6.68 -22.99
C GLU A 307 -0.05 -6.73 -23.21
N ALA A 308 0.70 -6.10 -22.31
CA ALA A 308 2.16 -6.08 -22.39
C ALA A 308 2.77 -7.46 -22.11
N VAL A 309 2.10 -8.32 -21.35
CA VAL A 309 2.58 -9.69 -21.05
C VAL A 309 2.79 -10.49 -22.34
N SER A 310 1.81 -10.52 -23.22
CA SER A 310 1.93 -11.24 -24.49
C SER A 310 2.98 -10.67 -25.44
N ILE A 311 3.29 -9.38 -25.33
CA ILE A 311 4.37 -8.74 -26.09
C ILE A 311 5.72 -9.21 -25.54
N LEU A 312 5.89 -9.19 -24.21
CA LEU A 312 7.10 -9.67 -23.55
C LEU A 312 7.36 -11.15 -23.84
N GLU A 313 6.34 -12.00 -23.76
CA GLU A 313 6.43 -13.43 -24.08
C GLU A 313 6.93 -13.65 -25.52
N ARG A 314 6.39 -12.89 -26.47
CA ARG A 314 6.85 -12.98 -27.89
C ARG A 314 8.28 -12.51 -28.06
N VAL A 315 8.67 -11.41 -27.42
CA VAL A 315 10.04 -10.89 -27.51
C VAL A 315 11.04 -11.86 -26.89
N LEU A 316 10.75 -12.38 -25.71
CA LEU A 316 11.60 -13.34 -25.02
C LEU A 316 11.60 -14.72 -25.69
N GLY A 317 10.46 -15.17 -26.18
CA GLY A 317 10.30 -16.47 -26.86
C GLY A 317 10.91 -16.52 -28.26
N SER A 318 10.96 -15.39 -28.99
CA SER A 318 11.58 -15.33 -30.33
C SER A 318 13.10 -15.44 -30.32
N SER A 319 13.71 -15.41 -29.16
CA SER A 319 15.18 -15.54 -29.00
C SER A 319 15.72 -16.97 -29.17
N GLY A 320 14.84 -17.95 -29.50
CA GLY A 320 15.23 -19.30 -29.96
C GLY A 320 16.15 -20.09 -29.03
N GLY A 321 16.07 -19.86 -27.69
CA GLY A 321 16.93 -20.51 -26.71
C GLY A 321 18.37 -20.01 -26.67
N SER A 322 18.76 -19.05 -27.51
CA SER A 322 20.02 -18.34 -27.38
C SER A 322 19.91 -17.38 -26.20
N GLN A 323 20.94 -17.35 -25.39
CA GLN A 323 21.04 -16.49 -24.20
C GLN A 323 20.85 -15.03 -24.64
N PHE A 324 19.67 -14.48 -24.40
CA PHE A 324 19.36 -13.07 -24.72
C PHE A 324 20.16 -12.20 -23.77
N GLU A 325 21.16 -11.51 -24.28
CA GLU A 325 21.91 -10.56 -23.49
C GLU A 325 21.04 -9.32 -23.24
N SER A 326 20.57 -9.20 -22.04
CA SER A 326 19.68 -8.09 -21.67
C SER A 326 20.45 -6.77 -21.71
N LEU A 327 19.91 -5.79 -22.41
CA LEU A 327 20.42 -4.41 -22.35
C LEU A 327 20.51 -3.87 -20.91
N ALA A 328 19.72 -4.42 -19.98
CA ALA A 328 19.76 -4.06 -18.57
C ALA A 328 21.16 -4.28 -17.93
N SER A 329 21.94 -5.23 -18.43
CA SER A 329 23.33 -5.46 -17.98
C SER A 329 24.25 -4.30 -18.34
N GLN A 330 23.90 -3.55 -19.38
CA GLN A 330 24.66 -2.41 -19.91
C GLN A 330 24.12 -1.06 -19.43
N VAL A 331 22.96 -1.04 -18.74
CA VAL A 331 22.34 0.18 -18.22
C VAL A 331 22.69 0.35 -16.76
N SER A 332 23.39 1.41 -16.43
CA SER A 332 23.70 1.73 -15.05
C SER A 332 22.48 2.24 -14.29
N PRO A 333 22.33 1.85 -13.02
CA PRO A 333 21.32 2.46 -12.14
C PRO A 333 21.62 3.96 -11.91
N ILE A 334 20.68 4.64 -11.29
CA ILE A 334 20.79 6.06 -10.93
C ILE A 334 22.12 6.34 -10.21
N GLN A 335 22.81 7.40 -10.61
CA GLN A 335 24.10 7.81 -10.04
C GLN A 335 25.20 6.73 -10.18
N PRO A 336 25.60 6.39 -11.42
CA PRO A 336 26.58 5.33 -11.69
C PRO A 336 27.90 5.50 -10.93
N PHE A 337 28.30 6.74 -10.67
CA PHE A 337 29.53 7.09 -9.95
C PHE A 337 29.32 7.38 -8.46
N SER A 338 28.11 7.18 -7.90
CA SER A 338 27.72 7.53 -6.53
C SER A 338 27.90 9.02 -6.16
N ILE A 339 28.01 9.88 -7.16
CA ILE A 339 28.10 11.34 -6.95
C ILE A 339 26.68 11.91 -6.87
N ARG A 340 26.36 12.55 -5.74
CA ARG A 340 25.03 13.09 -5.48
C ARG A 340 24.83 14.46 -6.17
N THR A 341 23.60 14.81 -6.49
CA THR A 341 23.20 16.06 -7.16
C THR A 341 23.69 17.34 -6.47
N LYS A 342 23.94 17.29 -5.16
CA LYS A 342 24.47 18.43 -4.38
C LYS A 342 26.00 18.57 -4.46
N PHE A 343 26.68 17.58 -4.98
CA PHE A 343 28.13 17.63 -5.15
C PHE A 343 28.52 18.73 -6.13
N ARG A 344 29.63 19.43 -5.83
CA ARG A 344 30.23 20.44 -6.70
C ARG A 344 31.70 20.13 -6.83
N GLY A 345 32.15 19.94 -8.06
CA GLY A 345 33.55 19.82 -8.38
C GLY A 345 34.30 21.14 -8.23
N ALA A 346 35.62 21.07 -8.19
CA ALA A 346 36.46 22.25 -8.16
C ALA A 346 36.32 23.07 -9.46
N PRO A 347 36.45 24.39 -9.41
CA PRO A 347 36.31 25.24 -10.59
C PRO A 347 37.50 25.12 -11.58
N SER A 348 38.68 24.69 -11.10
CA SER A 348 39.89 24.48 -11.87
C SER A 348 40.50 23.11 -11.57
N SER A 349 41.29 22.59 -12.51
CA SER A 349 42.06 21.35 -12.39
C SER A 349 43.55 21.58 -12.07
N ASP A 350 44.01 22.81 -11.87
CA ASP A 350 45.45 23.18 -11.81
C ASP A 350 46.22 22.50 -10.67
N GLU A 351 45.53 22.16 -9.56
CA GLU A 351 46.15 21.48 -8.42
C GLU A 351 45.89 19.97 -8.40
N MET A 352 45.29 19.42 -9.44
CA MET A 352 44.90 18.00 -9.52
C MET A 352 45.95 17.17 -10.30
N VAL A 353 46.16 15.95 -9.81
CA VAL A 353 47.10 15.01 -10.44
C VAL A 353 46.42 14.26 -11.61
N ASN A 354 45.17 13.85 -11.40
CA ASN A 354 44.40 13.09 -12.38
C ASN A 354 42.98 13.61 -12.49
N PRO A 355 42.78 14.83 -13.01
CA PRO A 355 41.48 15.50 -13.00
C PRO A 355 40.51 14.86 -13.98
N VAL A 356 39.25 14.70 -13.50
CA VAL A 356 38.11 14.28 -14.32
C VAL A 356 37.11 15.40 -14.39
N LEU A 357 36.71 15.79 -15.59
CA LEU A 357 35.66 16.77 -15.80
C LEU A 357 34.32 16.15 -15.48
N ILE A 358 33.58 16.79 -14.58
CA ILE A 358 32.21 16.42 -14.28
C ILE A 358 31.22 17.49 -14.74
N TYR A 359 30.12 17.07 -15.30
CA TYR A 359 28.98 17.93 -15.59
C TYR A 359 28.01 17.89 -14.40
N GLN A 360 27.72 19.02 -13.81
CA GLN A 360 26.95 19.15 -12.58
C GLN A 360 25.82 20.17 -12.74
N ASN A 361 24.89 20.20 -11.78
CA ASN A 361 23.84 21.21 -11.83
C ASN A 361 24.44 22.60 -11.67
N GLY A 362 24.25 23.44 -12.68
CA GLY A 362 24.79 24.81 -12.76
C GLY A 362 26.11 24.92 -13.53
N GLY A 363 26.59 23.86 -14.22
CA GLY A 363 27.78 23.93 -15.06
C GLY A 363 28.66 22.70 -15.05
N SER A 364 29.97 22.89 -15.05
CA SER A 364 30.96 21.85 -14.97
C SER A 364 31.95 22.13 -13.81
N GLY A 365 32.69 21.11 -13.42
CA GLY A 365 33.73 21.19 -12.40
C GLY A 365 34.70 20.02 -12.56
N TYR A 366 35.68 19.94 -11.71
CA TYR A 366 36.69 18.88 -11.72
C TYR A 366 36.73 18.11 -10.41
N ILE A 367 37.06 16.83 -10.49
CA ILE A 367 37.22 15.93 -9.32
C ILE A 367 38.48 15.07 -9.59
N GLU A 368 39.23 14.75 -8.55
CA GLU A 368 40.27 13.74 -8.66
C GLU A 368 39.66 12.36 -8.96
N ARG A 369 40.29 11.60 -9.85
CA ARG A 369 39.81 10.30 -10.28
C ARG A 369 39.65 9.31 -9.12
N ASP A 370 40.58 9.34 -8.18
CA ASP A 370 40.58 8.49 -6.97
C ASP A 370 39.48 8.84 -5.95
N GLN A 371 38.94 10.05 -6.05
CA GLN A 371 37.80 10.50 -5.22
C GLN A 371 36.46 10.05 -5.78
N ILE A 372 36.40 9.41 -6.96
CA ILE A 372 35.17 8.90 -7.54
C ILE A 372 34.79 7.60 -6.83
N PRO A 373 33.65 7.56 -6.09
CA PRO A 373 33.40 6.48 -5.13
C PRO A 373 33.08 5.12 -5.79
N ARG A 374 32.69 5.10 -7.07
CA ARG A 374 32.24 3.88 -7.75
C ARG A 374 32.46 3.97 -9.25
N ASN A 375 32.75 2.81 -9.89
CA ASN A 375 32.85 2.66 -11.34
C ASN A 375 33.80 3.64 -12.01
N ALA A 376 34.93 3.99 -11.38
CA ALA A 376 35.93 4.89 -11.95
C ALA A 376 36.55 4.38 -13.28
N ASP A 377 36.50 3.05 -13.47
CA ASP A 377 36.88 2.37 -14.71
C ASP A 377 35.97 2.70 -15.90
N TRP A 378 34.74 3.13 -15.64
CA TRP A 378 33.78 3.52 -16.69
C TRP A 378 34.08 4.92 -17.27
N ILE A 379 34.93 5.71 -16.64
CA ILE A 379 35.18 7.10 -17.04
C ILE A 379 35.65 7.18 -18.48
N ASP A 380 36.57 6.29 -18.89
CA ASP A 380 37.19 6.29 -20.22
C ASP A 380 36.42 5.45 -21.25
N GLN A 381 35.32 4.81 -20.83
CA GLN A 381 34.50 4.00 -21.73
C GLN A 381 33.49 4.88 -22.49
N TRP A 382 33.17 4.49 -23.73
CA TRP A 382 32.05 5.07 -24.45
C TRP A 382 30.74 4.84 -23.70
N LYS A 383 29.97 5.90 -23.49
CA LYS A 383 28.71 5.85 -22.78
C LYS A 383 27.68 6.81 -23.35
N VAL A 384 26.42 6.40 -23.31
CA VAL A 384 25.30 7.23 -23.68
C VAL A 384 24.61 7.71 -22.39
N PHE A 385 24.47 9.01 -22.23
CA PHE A 385 23.75 9.60 -21.10
C PHE A 385 22.27 9.66 -21.44
N LEU A 386 21.47 8.98 -20.62
CA LEU A 386 20.03 9.07 -20.67
C LEU A 386 19.56 9.92 -19.48
N SER A 387 18.74 10.92 -19.76
CA SER A 387 18.11 11.66 -18.69
C SER A 387 17.13 10.76 -17.94
N ARG A 388 17.03 10.95 -16.63
CA ARG A 388 16.00 10.29 -15.83
C ARG A 388 14.63 10.71 -16.34
N THR A 389 13.83 9.77 -16.83
CA THR A 389 12.42 10.00 -17.13
C THR A 389 11.70 10.31 -15.83
N SER A 390 10.90 11.38 -15.79
CA SER A 390 9.99 11.60 -14.67
C SER A 390 8.84 10.58 -14.79
N SER A 391 8.59 9.85 -13.71
CA SER A 391 7.66 8.74 -13.70
C SER A 391 6.20 9.15 -13.89
N ASP A 392 5.83 10.36 -13.49
CA ASP A 392 4.42 10.64 -13.19
C ASP A 392 3.69 11.43 -14.28
N HIS A 393 4.41 12.05 -15.21
CA HIS A 393 3.80 12.85 -16.28
C HIS A 393 4.47 12.62 -17.65
N GLY A 394 5.22 11.54 -17.78
CA GLY A 394 5.80 11.12 -19.05
C GLY A 394 4.69 10.87 -20.08
N GLY A 395 4.69 11.66 -21.15
CA GLY A 395 3.67 11.57 -22.20
C GLY A 395 2.41 12.42 -21.99
N GLN A 396 2.22 13.06 -20.84
CA GLN A 396 1.17 14.07 -20.68
C GLN A 396 1.62 15.41 -21.26
N ALA A 397 0.67 16.12 -21.90
CA ALA A 397 0.92 17.46 -22.39
C ALA A 397 1.01 18.45 -21.21
N ASP A 398 2.00 19.33 -21.22
CA ASP A 398 2.05 20.47 -20.30
C ASP A 398 0.96 21.50 -20.63
N LYS A 399 0.89 22.57 -19.83
CA LYS A 399 -0.09 23.67 -20.04
C LYS A 399 -0.03 24.34 -21.42
N ASN A 400 1.05 24.08 -22.20
CA ASN A 400 1.25 24.60 -23.54
C ASN A 400 0.99 23.52 -24.61
N GLY A 401 0.49 22.35 -24.24
CA GLY A 401 0.24 21.23 -25.15
C GLY A 401 1.50 20.43 -25.52
N THR A 402 2.67 20.73 -24.94
CA THR A 402 3.93 20.04 -25.25
C THR A 402 4.05 18.75 -24.45
N ARG A 403 4.17 17.62 -25.15
CA ARG A 403 4.44 16.32 -24.53
C ARG A 403 5.96 16.11 -24.43
N ARG A 404 6.46 16.00 -23.22
CA ARG A 404 7.86 15.66 -22.97
C ARG A 404 7.97 14.17 -22.71
N VAL A 405 8.58 13.46 -23.63
CA VAL A 405 8.88 12.02 -23.50
C VAL A 405 10.18 11.82 -22.73
N PHE A 406 11.14 12.73 -22.90
CA PHE A 406 12.42 12.74 -22.19
C PHE A 406 12.70 14.15 -21.66
N SER A 407 13.33 14.23 -20.50
CA SER A 407 13.85 15.51 -20.03
C SER A 407 15.02 15.95 -20.90
N ASP A 408 14.93 17.12 -21.50
CA ASP A 408 16.01 17.80 -22.23
C ASP A 408 17.01 18.49 -21.29
N ARG A 409 16.80 18.39 -19.96
CA ARG A 409 17.79 18.85 -18.98
C ARG A 409 18.95 17.89 -18.93
N LYS A 410 20.12 18.38 -19.26
CA LYS A 410 21.40 17.71 -19.03
C LYS A 410 21.53 17.46 -17.52
N SER A 411 21.18 16.26 -17.08
CA SER A 411 21.50 15.78 -15.76
C SER A 411 22.63 14.77 -15.89
N VAL A 412 23.73 15.06 -15.32
CA VAL A 412 24.87 14.18 -15.21
C VAL A 412 24.87 13.52 -13.86
#